data_afa63255258ecfb3beb69f9230f0d6ba
#
_entry.id   afa63255258ecfb3beb69f9230f0d6ba
#
_cell.length_a   1.000
_cell.length_b   1.000
_cell.length_c   1.000
_cell.angle_alpha   90.00
_cell.angle_beta   90.00
_cell.angle_gamma   90.00
#
_symmetry.space_group_name_H-M   'P 1'
#
loop_
_entity.id
_entity.type
_entity.pdbx_description
1 polymer ?
#
loop_
_entity_poly.entity_id
_entity_poly.type
_entity_poly.pdbx_seq_one_letter_code
_entity_poly.pdbx_strand_id
1 'polypeptide(L)'
;CLRLVGSEMCIRDRDKLLSDGVKYAFISNSDNLGAVLDATLLSYFSESNAPFLMEVTRRTDADRKGGHLATRKADGRLILREIAQCPAEDLENFQNIDKHKYFNTNNIWVNLETLKSVMGASEGVLPLPVIVNKKTVDPRDSKSTLVYQLEQAMGSAIECFEGAAAVNVPRSRFAPVKTTGDLFALRSDAYVVSADGRVRLENSRNGVPPVVDLSSEYKLVDGLASLGTPSLIKAKKISVKGPMSFGPGVVIKGEVSFVNNSPEAKTIASGT
;
A
#
# COMPACT_ATOMS: atom_id res chain seq x y z
N CYS A 1 10.58 1.73 10.95
CA CYS A 1 11.90 1.52 11.58
C CYS A 1 12.61 0.25 11.15
N LEU A 2 11.92 -0.84 10.86
CA LEU A 2 12.55 -2.07 10.35
C LEU A 2 13.24 -1.90 8.97
N ARG A 3 13.13 -0.74 8.39
CA ARG A 3 13.41 -0.56 6.97
C ARG A 3 14.63 0.29 6.63
N LEU A 4 15.06 1.20 7.47
CA LEU A 4 15.90 2.30 6.97
C LEU A 4 17.08 2.69 7.83
N VAL A 5 17.06 2.35 9.07
CA VAL A 5 18.11 2.84 9.94
C VAL A 5 18.75 1.66 10.58
N GLY A 6 20.04 1.69 10.56
CA GLY A 6 20.82 0.65 11.14
C GLY A 6 20.24 0.16 12.45
N SER A 7 20.34 -1.11 12.63
CA SER A 7 19.77 -1.93 13.70
C SER A 7 19.76 -1.29 15.10
N GLU A 8 20.66 -0.38 15.39
CA GLU A 8 20.80 0.21 16.73
C GLU A 8 19.61 1.08 17.15
N MET A 9 19.09 1.94 16.26
CA MET A 9 17.97 2.82 16.61
C MET A 9 16.68 2.01 16.85
N CYS A 10 16.41 1.03 15.99
CA CYS A 10 15.23 0.18 16.14
C CYS A 10 15.30 -0.75 17.35
N ILE A 11 16.48 -1.28 17.65
CA ILE A 11 16.69 -2.12 18.84
C ILE A 11 16.54 -1.31 20.13
N ARG A 12 17.14 -0.12 20.20
CA ARG A 12 17.04 0.78 21.36
C ARG A 12 15.60 1.25 21.56
N ASP A 13 14.91 1.63 20.50
CA ASP A 13 13.52 2.06 20.59
C ASP A 13 12.61 0.92 21.06
N ARG A 14 12.80 -0.30 20.55
CA ARG A 14 12.09 -1.48 21.02
C ARG A 14 12.33 -1.74 22.50
N ASP A 15 13.60 -1.75 22.95
CA ASP A 15 13.94 -2.04 24.33
C ASP A 15 13.41 -0.94 25.27
N LYS A 16 13.40 0.33 24.82
CA LYS A 16 12.75 1.42 25.52
C LYS A 16 11.25 1.20 25.64
N LEU A 17 10.56 0.89 24.53
CA LEU A 17 9.11 0.61 24.55
C LEU A 17 8.77 -0.53 25.50
N LEU A 18 9.55 -1.61 25.50
CA LEU A 18 9.38 -2.72 26.43
C LEU A 18 9.59 -2.27 27.90
N SER A 19 10.60 -1.46 28.17
CA SER A 19 10.84 -0.92 29.53
C SER A 19 9.72 0.01 30.00
N ASP A 20 9.07 0.70 29.07
CA ASP A 20 7.90 1.55 29.32
C ASP A 20 6.58 0.74 29.43
N GLY A 21 6.65 -0.60 29.35
CA GLY A 21 5.51 -1.51 29.48
C GLY A 21 4.68 -1.69 28.20
N VAL A 22 5.15 -1.19 27.07
CA VAL A 22 4.46 -1.40 25.75
C VAL A 22 4.69 -2.82 25.28
N LYS A 23 3.60 -3.56 25.04
CA LYS A 23 3.64 -4.98 24.65
C LYS A 23 3.47 -5.20 23.14
N TYR A 24 2.70 -4.34 22.49
CA TYR A 24 2.28 -4.52 21.10
C TYR A 24 2.62 -3.30 20.26
N ALA A 25 2.98 -3.52 19.00
CA ALA A 25 3.15 -2.46 18.02
C ALA A 25 2.29 -2.71 16.78
N PHE A 26 1.72 -1.64 16.24
CA PHE A 26 1.08 -1.62 14.93
C PHE A 26 1.98 -0.92 13.94
N ILE A 27 2.29 -1.59 12.84
CA ILE A 27 3.21 -1.11 11.80
C ILE A 27 2.45 -1.08 10.48
N SER A 28 2.54 0.03 9.76
CA SER A 28 1.91 0.18 8.45
C SER A 28 2.76 1.06 7.54
N ASN A 29 2.49 0.98 6.23
CA ASN A 29 3.07 1.91 5.28
C ASN A 29 2.42 3.30 5.45
N SER A 30 3.23 4.35 5.40
CA SER A 30 2.74 5.74 5.51
C SER A 30 1.86 6.19 4.34
N ASP A 31 1.98 5.50 3.19
CA ASP A 31 1.15 5.75 2.01
C ASP A 31 -0.23 5.08 2.07
N ASN A 32 -0.45 4.16 3.03
CA ASN A 32 -1.76 3.51 3.22
C ASN A 32 -2.64 4.33 4.16
N LEU A 33 -3.48 5.19 3.62
CA LEU A 33 -4.39 6.04 4.40
C LEU A 33 -5.55 5.27 5.06
N GLY A 34 -5.75 4.01 4.70
CA GLY A 34 -6.69 3.10 5.37
C GLY A 34 -6.13 2.46 6.64
N ALA A 35 -4.81 2.57 6.87
CA ALA A 35 -4.13 1.99 8.01
C ALA A 35 -4.25 2.90 9.24
N VAL A 36 -5.21 2.62 10.09
CA VAL A 36 -5.42 3.33 11.36
C VAL A 36 -5.35 2.36 12.53
N LEU A 37 -4.90 2.85 13.69
CA LEU A 37 -4.96 2.07 14.91
C LEU A 37 -6.43 1.72 15.23
N ASP A 38 -6.70 0.43 15.43
CA ASP A 38 -8.04 -0.08 15.69
C ASP A 38 -8.05 -0.88 16.99
N ALA A 39 -8.83 -0.42 17.97
CA ALA A 39 -8.89 -1.03 19.29
C ALA A 39 -9.48 -2.45 19.26
N THR A 40 -10.40 -2.74 18.34
CA THR A 40 -11.00 -4.07 18.19
C THR A 40 -9.96 -5.07 17.67
N LEU A 41 -9.15 -4.65 16.70
CA LEU A 41 -8.07 -5.49 16.20
C LEU A 41 -6.96 -5.67 17.23
N LEU A 42 -6.65 -4.65 18.03
CA LEU A 42 -5.71 -4.75 19.13
C LEU A 42 -6.20 -5.75 20.20
N SER A 43 -7.48 -5.68 20.60
CA SER A 43 -8.09 -6.65 21.53
C SER A 43 -7.98 -8.07 20.97
N TYR A 44 -8.43 -8.28 19.74
CA TYR A 44 -8.33 -9.58 19.08
C TYR A 44 -6.89 -10.10 19.06
N PHE A 45 -5.92 -9.25 18.69
CA PHE A 45 -4.51 -9.62 18.65
C PHE A 45 -3.99 -10.00 20.03
N SER A 46 -4.31 -9.22 21.07
CA SER A 46 -3.87 -9.49 22.44
C SER A 46 -4.45 -10.78 23.02
N GLU A 47 -5.68 -11.13 22.66
CA GLU A 47 -6.37 -12.34 23.11
C GLU A 47 -5.95 -13.59 22.33
N SER A 48 -5.55 -13.44 21.07
CA SER A 48 -5.17 -14.54 20.20
C SER A 48 -3.86 -15.21 20.59
N ASN A 49 -3.02 -14.55 21.41
CA ASN A 49 -1.65 -14.95 21.74
C ASN A 49 -0.74 -15.13 20.52
N ALA A 50 -1.15 -14.65 19.35
CA ALA A 50 -0.31 -14.69 18.15
C ALA A 50 0.90 -13.75 18.33
N PRO A 51 2.11 -14.17 17.98
CA PRO A 51 3.30 -13.30 18.07
C PRO A 51 3.34 -12.23 17.00
N PHE A 52 2.68 -12.51 15.87
CA PHE A 52 2.62 -11.68 14.67
C PHE A 52 1.26 -11.87 14.00
N LEU A 53 0.59 -10.77 13.65
CA LEU A 53 -0.69 -10.81 12.95
C LEU A 53 -0.65 -9.89 11.75
N MET A 54 -0.94 -10.43 10.56
CA MET A 54 -1.02 -9.66 9.32
C MET A 54 -2.47 -9.36 8.98
N GLU A 55 -2.78 -8.09 8.72
CA GLU A 55 -4.07 -7.74 8.11
C GLU A 55 -4.02 -8.07 6.61
N VAL A 56 -4.99 -8.82 6.17
CA VAL A 56 -5.17 -9.17 4.76
C VAL A 56 -6.56 -8.76 4.29
N THR A 57 -6.69 -8.52 3.00
CA THR A 57 -8.00 -8.28 2.39
C THR A 57 -8.17 -9.15 1.15
N ARG A 58 -9.42 -9.38 0.73
CA ARG A 58 -9.69 -10.20 -0.44
C ARG A 58 -9.12 -9.54 -1.70
N ARG A 59 -8.41 -10.33 -2.50
CA ARG A 59 -7.85 -9.88 -3.79
C ARG A 59 -8.96 -9.58 -4.79
N THR A 60 -8.69 -8.59 -5.62
CA THR A 60 -9.47 -8.23 -6.80
C THR A 60 -8.58 -8.32 -8.05
N ASP A 61 -9.15 -8.13 -9.23
CA ASP A 61 -8.37 -8.12 -10.47
C ASP A 61 -7.24 -7.07 -10.47
N ALA A 62 -7.41 -5.96 -9.77
CA ALA A 62 -6.39 -4.93 -9.60
C ALA A 62 -5.17 -5.43 -8.79
N ASP A 63 -5.35 -6.45 -7.96
CA ASP A 63 -4.32 -6.96 -7.05
C ASP A 63 -3.56 -8.19 -7.58
N ARG A 64 -3.76 -8.58 -8.85
CA ARG A 64 -3.12 -9.78 -9.43
C ARG A 64 -1.61 -9.83 -9.28
N LYS A 65 -0.95 -8.67 -9.26
CA LYS A 65 0.51 -8.52 -9.10
C LYS A 65 0.93 -8.26 -7.66
N GLY A 66 0.00 -8.12 -6.73
CA GLY A 66 0.30 -7.84 -5.33
C GLY A 66 0.68 -9.09 -4.54
N GLY A 67 1.44 -8.87 -3.46
CA GLY A 67 1.84 -9.92 -2.53
C GLY A 67 0.64 -10.62 -1.89
N HIS A 68 0.70 -11.93 -1.76
CA HIS A 68 -0.37 -12.72 -1.18
C HIS A 68 0.12 -13.74 -0.16
N LEU A 69 -0.75 -14.09 0.77
CA LEU A 69 -0.48 -15.16 1.71
C LEU A 69 -0.65 -16.54 1.07
N ALA A 70 0.22 -17.44 1.49
CA ALA A 70 0.14 -18.86 1.23
C ALA A 70 0.60 -19.65 2.46
N THR A 71 0.32 -20.93 2.47
CA THR A 71 0.86 -21.87 3.46
C THR A 71 1.95 -22.70 2.82
N ARG A 72 3.11 -22.73 3.44
CA ARG A 72 4.24 -23.54 2.99
C ARG A 72 3.97 -25.02 3.30
N LYS A 73 4.05 -25.88 2.28
CA LYS A 73 3.69 -27.30 2.43
C LYS A 73 4.63 -28.07 3.36
N ALA A 74 5.89 -27.65 3.47
CA ALA A 74 6.91 -28.36 4.21
C ALA A 74 6.68 -28.34 5.73
N ASP A 75 6.15 -27.23 6.26
CA ASP A 75 6.05 -27.02 7.71
C ASP A 75 4.72 -26.37 8.15
N GLY A 76 3.81 -26.10 7.21
CA GLY A 76 2.51 -25.48 7.50
C GLY A 76 2.54 -23.99 7.85
N ARG A 77 3.69 -23.34 7.81
CA ARG A 77 3.83 -21.92 8.16
C ARG A 77 3.21 -21.02 7.11
N LEU A 78 2.67 -19.88 7.56
CA LEU A 78 2.26 -18.81 6.68
C LEU A 78 3.49 -18.16 6.04
N ILE A 79 3.41 -17.90 4.75
CA ILE A 79 4.42 -17.19 3.98
C ILE A 79 3.81 -16.07 3.18
N LEU A 80 4.56 -14.99 2.99
CA LEU A 80 4.22 -13.93 2.04
C LEU A 80 4.95 -14.20 0.72
N ARG A 81 4.17 -14.39 -0.35
CA ARG A 81 4.72 -14.50 -1.71
C ARG A 81 4.65 -13.15 -2.40
N GLU A 82 5.79 -12.65 -2.85
CA GLU A 82 5.89 -11.40 -3.60
C GLU A 82 6.25 -11.68 -5.07
N ILE A 83 5.73 -10.88 -6.00
CA ILE A 83 5.94 -11.07 -7.44
C ILE A 83 7.43 -10.97 -7.82
N ALA A 84 8.20 -10.14 -7.12
CA ALA A 84 9.63 -9.98 -7.38
C ALA A 84 10.44 -11.26 -7.11
N GLN A 85 9.88 -12.21 -6.37
CA GLN A 85 10.50 -13.48 -5.99
C GLN A 85 9.82 -14.68 -6.67
N CYS A 86 8.79 -14.41 -7.49
CA CYS A 86 8.05 -15.47 -8.17
C CYS A 86 8.81 -15.93 -9.42
N PRO A 87 9.11 -17.25 -9.56
CA PRO A 87 9.65 -17.80 -10.78
C PRO A 87 8.74 -17.52 -11.97
N ALA A 88 9.33 -17.31 -13.16
CA ALA A 88 8.57 -16.95 -14.36
C ALA A 88 7.52 -18.01 -14.74
N GLU A 89 7.85 -19.28 -14.54
CA GLU A 89 6.98 -20.44 -14.80
C GLU A 89 5.79 -20.54 -13.83
N ASP A 90 5.84 -19.88 -12.66
CA ASP A 90 4.77 -19.89 -11.66
C ASP A 90 3.93 -18.58 -11.67
N LEU A 91 4.21 -17.66 -12.58
CA LEU A 91 3.59 -16.33 -12.60
C LEU A 91 2.08 -16.38 -12.79
N GLU A 92 1.60 -17.26 -13.66
CA GLU A 92 0.17 -17.46 -13.89
C GLU A 92 -0.55 -17.94 -12.62
N ASN A 93 0.05 -18.92 -11.94
CA ASN A 93 -0.47 -19.44 -10.70
C ASN A 93 -0.41 -18.39 -9.56
N PHE A 94 0.68 -17.61 -9.49
CA PHE A 94 0.81 -16.47 -8.57
C PHE A 94 -0.33 -15.46 -8.74
N GLN A 95 -0.69 -15.14 -9.98
CA GLN A 95 -1.73 -14.18 -10.32
C GLN A 95 -3.17 -14.72 -10.21
N ASN A 96 -3.33 -16.01 -9.90
CA ASN A 96 -4.65 -16.62 -9.74
C ASN A 96 -5.28 -16.18 -8.41
N ILE A 97 -6.24 -15.24 -8.47
CA ILE A 97 -6.92 -14.66 -7.31
C ILE A 97 -7.97 -15.60 -6.70
N ASP A 98 -8.44 -16.61 -7.42
CA ASP A 98 -9.37 -17.61 -6.90
C ASP A 98 -8.65 -18.62 -6.01
N LYS A 99 -7.40 -18.94 -6.36
CA LYS A 99 -6.53 -19.82 -5.59
C LYS A 99 -5.91 -19.08 -4.40
N HIS A 100 -5.30 -17.93 -4.65
CA HIS A 100 -4.64 -17.10 -3.65
C HIS A 100 -5.53 -15.88 -3.33
N LYS A 101 -6.43 -16.06 -2.38
CA LYS A 101 -7.55 -15.14 -2.12
C LYS A 101 -7.19 -13.89 -1.35
N TYR A 102 -6.09 -13.91 -0.56
CA TYR A 102 -5.81 -12.88 0.42
C TYR A 102 -4.55 -12.10 0.06
N PHE A 103 -4.72 -10.80 -0.04
CA PHE A 103 -3.72 -9.82 -0.38
C PHE A 103 -3.14 -9.20 0.89
N ASN A 104 -1.82 -9.05 0.95
CA ASN A 104 -1.14 -8.39 2.05
C ASN A 104 -1.38 -6.86 2.01
N THR A 105 -1.99 -6.31 3.05
CA THR A 105 -2.18 -4.88 3.20
C THR A 105 -0.93 -4.15 3.73
N ASN A 106 0.06 -4.92 4.19
CA ASN A 106 1.23 -4.45 4.91
C ASN A 106 0.92 -3.72 6.24
N ASN A 107 -0.27 -3.99 6.80
CA ASN A 107 -0.64 -3.62 8.16
C ASN A 107 -0.31 -4.80 9.07
N ILE A 108 0.58 -4.60 10.01
CA ILE A 108 1.18 -5.66 10.81
C ILE A 108 1.04 -5.32 12.28
N TRP A 109 0.62 -6.29 13.07
CA TRP A 109 0.64 -6.26 14.52
C TRP A 109 1.72 -7.21 15.01
N VAL A 110 2.54 -6.76 15.95
CA VAL A 110 3.65 -7.58 16.47
C VAL A 110 3.73 -7.48 17.99
N ASN A 111 3.96 -8.61 18.64
CA ASN A 111 4.31 -8.68 20.05
C ASN A 111 5.80 -8.35 20.21
N LEU A 112 6.11 -7.29 20.96
CA LEU A 112 7.47 -6.76 21.07
C LEU A 112 8.41 -7.69 21.86
N GLU A 113 7.89 -8.44 22.83
CA GLU A 113 8.69 -9.42 23.58
C GLU A 113 9.09 -10.59 22.68
N THR A 114 8.14 -11.10 21.90
CA THR A 114 8.43 -12.17 20.93
C THR A 114 9.37 -11.67 19.84
N LEU A 115 9.18 -10.45 19.33
CA LEU A 115 10.11 -9.84 18.38
C LEU A 115 11.52 -9.76 18.96
N LYS A 116 11.67 -9.35 20.23
CA LYS A 116 12.97 -9.33 20.92
C LYS A 116 13.61 -10.70 20.96
N SER A 117 12.84 -11.73 21.32
CA SER A 117 13.31 -13.10 21.38
C SER A 117 13.78 -13.63 20.02
N VAL A 118 12.95 -13.47 18.96
CA VAL A 118 13.26 -13.94 17.61
C VAL A 118 14.50 -13.23 17.05
N MET A 119 14.60 -11.91 17.24
CA MET A 119 15.79 -11.16 16.82
C MET A 119 17.04 -11.56 17.61
N GLY A 120 16.91 -11.85 18.91
CA GLY A 120 18.03 -12.32 19.74
C GLY A 120 18.59 -13.66 19.25
N ALA A 121 17.73 -14.55 18.76
CA ALA A 121 18.13 -15.82 18.17
C ALA A 121 18.79 -15.70 16.77
N SER A 122 18.70 -14.52 16.14
CA SER A 122 19.16 -14.23 14.78
C SER A 122 20.16 -13.07 14.75
N GLU A 123 21.05 -12.99 15.74
CA GLU A 123 22.10 -11.95 15.84
C GLU A 123 21.58 -10.50 15.71
N GLY A 124 20.35 -10.28 16.14
CA GLY A 124 19.70 -8.95 16.12
C GLY A 124 19.06 -8.57 14.78
N VAL A 125 19.04 -9.46 13.78
CA VAL A 125 18.47 -9.19 12.44
C VAL A 125 17.48 -10.29 12.07
N LEU A 126 16.28 -9.89 11.58
CA LEU A 126 15.36 -10.86 10.98
C LEU A 126 15.89 -11.30 9.60
N PRO A 127 15.89 -12.60 9.26
CA PRO A 127 16.38 -13.11 7.98
C PRO A 127 15.35 -12.87 6.87
N LEU A 128 15.10 -11.60 6.53
CA LEU A 128 14.16 -11.21 5.51
C LEU A 128 14.81 -11.22 4.12
N PRO A 129 14.09 -11.64 3.08
CA PRO A 129 14.61 -11.62 1.72
C PRO A 129 14.86 -10.18 1.26
N VAL A 130 16.00 -9.97 0.58
CA VAL A 130 16.37 -8.68 0.02
C VAL A 130 15.72 -8.51 -1.35
N ILE A 131 15.09 -7.36 -1.56
CA ILE A 131 14.56 -6.91 -2.85
C ILE A 131 15.54 -5.91 -3.43
N VAL A 132 15.99 -6.15 -4.67
CA VAL A 132 16.93 -5.29 -5.39
C VAL A 132 16.18 -4.56 -6.49
N ASN A 133 16.06 -3.24 -6.38
CA ASN A 133 15.43 -2.38 -7.38
C ASN A 133 16.49 -1.56 -8.11
N LYS A 134 16.54 -1.65 -9.44
CA LYS A 134 17.37 -0.81 -10.28
C LYS A 134 16.64 0.52 -10.55
N LYS A 135 17.24 1.64 -10.19
CA LYS A 135 16.68 2.99 -10.33
C LYS A 135 17.72 3.99 -10.78
N THR A 136 17.29 5.19 -11.15
CA THR A 136 18.16 6.34 -11.31
C THR A 136 18.25 7.13 -10.00
N VAL A 137 19.38 7.75 -9.74
CA VAL A 137 19.64 8.55 -8.52
C VAL A 137 18.70 9.74 -8.45
N ASP A 138 18.42 10.37 -9.60
CA ASP A 138 17.39 11.40 -9.73
C ASP A 138 16.16 10.80 -10.46
N PRO A 139 15.01 10.67 -9.79
CA PRO A 139 13.80 10.15 -10.43
C PRO A 139 13.22 11.07 -11.52
N ARG A 140 13.67 12.32 -11.59
CA ARG A 140 13.28 13.31 -12.61
C ARG A 140 14.15 13.22 -13.85
N ASP A 141 15.37 12.66 -13.73
CA ASP A 141 16.30 12.46 -14.83
C ASP A 141 16.56 10.98 -15.07
N SER A 142 15.94 10.43 -16.12
CA SER A 142 16.13 9.03 -16.53
C SER A 142 17.55 8.71 -17.02
N LYS A 143 18.39 9.72 -17.26
CA LYS A 143 19.78 9.58 -17.67
C LYS A 143 20.75 9.72 -16.50
N SER A 144 20.29 10.07 -15.31
CA SER A 144 21.13 10.16 -14.12
C SER A 144 21.70 8.79 -13.73
N THR A 145 22.71 8.80 -12.89
CA THR A 145 23.46 7.59 -12.50
C THR A 145 22.53 6.47 -12.03
N LEU A 146 22.74 5.27 -12.58
CA LEU A 146 22.01 4.08 -12.15
C LEU A 146 22.49 3.61 -10.78
N VAL A 147 21.57 3.31 -9.90
CA VAL A 147 21.81 2.80 -8.55
C VAL A 147 20.95 1.58 -8.27
N TYR A 148 21.39 0.75 -7.33
CA TYR A 148 20.56 -0.32 -6.76
C TYR A 148 20.03 0.12 -5.42
N GLN A 149 18.70 0.17 -5.30
CA GLN A 149 18.01 0.37 -4.04
C GLN A 149 17.74 -1.00 -3.43
N LEU A 150 18.28 -1.24 -2.25
CA LEU A 150 18.03 -2.45 -1.48
C LEU A 150 16.91 -2.19 -0.48
N GLU A 151 15.95 -3.08 -0.42
CA GLU A 151 14.86 -3.03 0.54
C GLU A 151 14.44 -4.44 0.98
N GLN A 152 13.67 -4.53 2.06
CA GLN A 152 13.10 -5.78 2.57
C GLN A 152 11.61 -5.59 2.76
N ALA A 153 10.82 -6.62 2.42
CA ALA A 153 9.39 -6.62 2.64
C ALA A 153 9.08 -6.95 4.12
N MET A 154 8.53 -5.99 4.87
CA MET A 154 8.14 -6.22 6.27
C MET A 154 7.18 -7.41 6.43
N GLY A 155 6.27 -7.58 5.48
CA GLY A 155 5.31 -8.68 5.51
C GLY A 155 5.95 -10.07 5.46
N SER A 156 7.16 -10.20 4.87
CA SER A 156 7.89 -11.47 4.87
C SER A 156 8.32 -11.91 6.28
N ALA A 157 8.31 -11.00 7.26
CA ALA A 157 8.59 -11.35 8.65
C ALA A 157 7.60 -12.36 9.23
N ILE A 158 6.42 -12.54 8.64
CA ILE A 158 5.46 -13.56 9.07
C ILE A 158 6.09 -14.96 9.14
N GLU A 159 7.07 -15.24 8.29
CA GLU A 159 7.77 -16.53 8.25
C GLU A 159 8.71 -16.75 9.44
N CYS A 160 9.13 -15.68 10.10
CA CYS A 160 10.05 -15.73 11.24
C CYS A 160 9.37 -16.08 12.57
N PHE A 161 8.03 -16.00 12.60
CA PHE A 161 7.26 -16.19 13.83
C PHE A 161 6.46 -17.49 13.77
N GLU A 162 6.78 -18.41 14.66
CA GLU A 162 5.96 -19.61 14.85
C GLU A 162 4.62 -19.22 15.49
N GLY A 163 3.50 -19.70 14.94
CA GLY A 163 2.17 -19.31 15.39
C GLY A 163 1.70 -17.95 14.85
N ALA A 164 2.41 -17.35 13.87
CA ALA A 164 1.93 -16.17 13.17
C ALA A 164 0.56 -16.40 12.55
N ALA A 165 -0.27 -15.36 12.58
CA ALA A 165 -1.65 -15.42 12.11
C ALA A 165 -1.94 -14.31 11.08
N ALA A 166 -3.10 -14.44 10.43
CA ALA A 166 -3.62 -13.39 9.55
C ALA A 166 -5.11 -13.17 9.84
N VAL A 167 -5.55 -11.92 9.70
CA VAL A 167 -6.95 -11.54 9.86
C VAL A 167 -7.45 -10.86 8.59
N ASN A 168 -8.61 -11.31 8.10
CA ASN A 168 -9.25 -10.65 6.97
C ASN A 168 -9.98 -9.39 7.43
N VAL A 169 -9.59 -8.24 6.87
CA VAL A 169 -10.13 -6.93 7.20
C VAL A 169 -10.89 -6.32 6.02
N PRO A 170 -11.80 -5.37 6.28
CA PRO A 170 -12.48 -4.63 5.21
C PRO A 170 -11.49 -3.93 4.28
N ARG A 171 -11.81 -3.86 2.99
CA ARG A 171 -10.98 -3.19 1.97
C ARG A 171 -10.68 -1.71 2.30
N SER A 172 -11.54 -1.05 3.07
CA SER A 172 -11.32 0.31 3.55
C SER A 172 -10.06 0.49 4.39
N ARG A 173 -9.49 -0.59 4.92
CA ARG A 173 -8.19 -0.55 5.62
C ARG A 173 -6.99 -0.59 4.68
N PHE A 174 -7.23 -0.66 3.37
CA PHE A 174 -6.18 -0.61 2.35
C PHE A 174 -6.53 0.44 1.29
N ALA A 175 -6.02 1.66 1.48
CA ALA A 175 -6.20 2.82 0.59
C ALA A 175 -4.85 3.48 0.30
N PRO A 176 -3.94 2.79 -0.43
CA PRO A 176 -2.60 3.30 -0.70
C PRO A 176 -2.64 4.42 -1.73
N VAL A 177 -1.80 5.44 -1.51
CA VAL A 177 -1.55 6.54 -2.45
C VAL A 177 -0.14 6.37 -3.02
N LYS A 178 -0.01 5.63 -4.12
CA LYS A 178 1.28 5.30 -4.76
C LYS A 178 1.60 6.15 -5.97
N THR A 179 0.58 6.68 -6.62
CA THR A 179 0.70 7.47 -7.85
C THR A 179 -0.01 8.80 -7.70
N THR A 180 0.30 9.71 -8.60
CA THR A 180 -0.45 10.97 -8.72
C THR A 180 -1.90 10.74 -9.14
N GLY A 181 -2.20 9.63 -9.81
CA GLY A 181 -3.57 9.21 -10.09
C GLY A 181 -4.35 8.89 -8.82
N ASP A 182 -3.73 8.16 -7.87
CA ASP A 182 -4.33 7.90 -6.56
C ASP A 182 -4.56 9.21 -5.78
N LEU A 183 -3.56 10.11 -5.81
CA LEU A 183 -3.66 11.41 -5.17
C LEU A 183 -4.76 12.29 -5.81
N PHE A 184 -4.90 12.24 -7.13
CA PHE A 184 -5.95 12.96 -7.84
C PHE A 184 -7.35 12.46 -7.44
N ALA A 185 -7.53 11.16 -7.38
CA ALA A 185 -8.77 10.55 -6.88
C ALA A 185 -9.06 10.96 -5.44
N LEU A 186 -8.06 10.89 -4.58
CA LEU A 186 -8.17 11.22 -3.15
C LEU A 186 -8.56 12.68 -2.91
N ARG A 187 -8.04 13.61 -3.72
CA ARG A 187 -8.34 15.05 -3.62
C ARG A 187 -9.71 15.44 -4.17
N SER A 188 -10.40 14.52 -4.84
CA SER A 188 -11.75 14.75 -5.38
C SER A 188 -12.83 14.46 -4.32
N ASP A 189 -14.08 14.75 -4.68
CA ASP A 189 -15.27 14.43 -3.89
C ASP A 189 -15.63 12.92 -3.85
N ALA A 190 -14.86 12.07 -4.51
CA ALA A 190 -14.99 10.62 -4.40
C ALA A 190 -14.55 10.10 -3.02
N TYR A 191 -13.80 10.91 -2.27
CA TYR A 191 -13.37 10.60 -0.91
C TYR A 191 -13.84 11.68 0.06
N VAL A 192 -14.07 11.28 1.29
CA VAL A 192 -14.49 12.15 2.39
C VAL A 192 -13.63 11.88 3.63
N VAL A 193 -13.44 12.90 4.45
CA VAL A 193 -12.87 12.75 5.78
C VAL A 193 -14.04 12.64 6.76
N SER A 194 -14.16 11.48 7.40
CA SER A 194 -15.20 11.24 8.40
C SER A 194 -14.90 11.97 9.72
N ALA A 195 -15.89 12.07 10.60
CA ALA A 195 -15.77 12.80 11.87
C ALA A 195 -14.65 12.27 12.79
N ASP A 196 -14.27 10.99 12.62
CA ASP A 196 -13.15 10.33 13.31
C ASP A 196 -11.79 10.56 12.62
N GLY A 197 -11.72 11.45 11.63
CA GLY A 197 -10.51 11.81 10.90
C GLY A 197 -10.06 10.77 9.85
N ARG A 198 -10.84 9.72 9.60
CA ARG A 198 -10.49 8.68 8.62
C ARG A 198 -10.87 9.11 7.22
N VAL A 199 -10.00 8.84 6.27
CA VAL A 199 -10.31 8.98 4.84
C VAL A 199 -11.10 7.77 4.37
N ARG A 200 -12.24 8.00 3.75
CA ARG A 200 -13.13 6.96 3.24
C ARG A 200 -13.66 7.32 1.87
N LEU A 201 -13.97 6.30 1.07
CA LEU A 201 -14.77 6.53 -0.13
C LEU A 201 -16.15 7.06 0.27
N GLU A 202 -16.67 7.99 -0.51
CA GLU A 202 -18.04 8.47 -0.37
C GLU A 202 -19.01 7.28 -0.51
N ASN A 203 -20.07 7.26 0.31
CA ASN A 203 -20.94 6.09 0.47
C ASN A 203 -21.63 5.64 -0.82
N SER A 204 -22.00 6.57 -1.70
CA SER A 204 -22.65 6.26 -2.99
C SER A 204 -21.75 5.49 -3.94
N ARG A 205 -20.45 5.42 -3.68
CA ARG A 205 -19.50 4.64 -4.45
C ARG A 205 -19.47 3.15 -4.11
N ASN A 206 -20.16 2.74 -3.06
CA ASN A 206 -20.26 1.32 -2.64
C ASN A 206 -18.90 0.60 -2.54
N GLY A 207 -17.87 1.31 -2.05
CA GLY A 207 -16.53 0.74 -1.87
C GLY A 207 -15.67 0.64 -3.13
N VAL A 208 -16.14 1.14 -4.28
CA VAL A 208 -15.40 1.08 -5.56
C VAL A 208 -14.73 2.42 -5.85
N PRO A 209 -13.39 2.54 -5.80
CA PRO A 209 -12.68 3.77 -6.12
C PRO A 209 -12.77 4.10 -7.62
N PRO A 210 -12.66 5.39 -8.01
CA PRO A 210 -12.49 5.74 -9.41
C PRO A 210 -11.12 5.28 -9.92
N VAL A 211 -11.05 4.78 -11.14
CA VAL A 211 -9.78 4.48 -11.80
C VAL A 211 -9.28 5.76 -12.46
N VAL A 212 -8.05 6.16 -12.14
CA VAL A 212 -7.41 7.36 -12.70
C VAL A 212 -6.13 6.95 -13.44
N ASP A 213 -6.06 7.29 -14.72
CA ASP A 213 -4.94 7.01 -15.61
C ASP A 213 -4.41 8.34 -16.16
N LEU A 214 -3.24 8.76 -15.68
CA LEU A 214 -2.60 10.02 -16.03
C LEU A 214 -1.31 9.77 -16.81
N SER A 215 -1.09 10.52 -17.88
CA SER A 215 0.15 10.46 -18.67
C SER A 215 1.35 11.07 -17.92
N SER A 216 2.54 10.91 -18.49
CA SER A 216 3.83 11.23 -17.87
C SER A 216 3.97 12.66 -17.38
N GLU A 217 3.26 13.60 -17.96
CA GLU A 217 3.23 15.02 -17.56
C GLU A 217 2.78 15.20 -16.11
N TYR A 218 1.95 14.28 -15.62
CA TYR A 218 1.38 14.30 -14.27
C TYR A 218 2.07 13.34 -13.30
N LYS A 219 3.21 12.75 -13.70
CA LYS A 219 3.93 11.78 -12.86
C LYS A 219 4.40 12.37 -11.52
N LEU A 220 4.65 13.67 -11.48
CA LEU A 220 5.06 14.40 -10.28
C LEU A 220 3.94 15.32 -9.78
N VAL A 221 3.97 15.61 -8.49
CA VAL A 221 2.94 16.42 -7.81
C VAL A 221 2.82 17.84 -8.42
N ASP A 222 3.94 18.42 -8.84
CA ASP A 222 3.96 19.75 -9.48
C ASP A 222 3.14 19.76 -10.78
N GLY A 223 3.25 18.71 -11.60
CA GLY A 223 2.44 18.53 -12.80
C GLY A 223 0.95 18.37 -12.49
N LEU A 224 0.64 17.64 -11.40
CA LEU A 224 -0.75 17.43 -10.99
C LEU A 224 -1.44 18.72 -10.52
N ALA A 225 -0.70 19.67 -9.96
CA ALA A 225 -1.26 20.91 -9.42
C ALA A 225 -1.99 21.75 -10.49
N SER A 226 -1.53 21.71 -11.74
CA SER A 226 -2.12 22.46 -12.85
C SER A 226 -3.39 21.81 -13.43
N LEU A 227 -3.66 20.54 -13.10
CA LEU A 227 -4.76 19.79 -13.72
C LEU A 227 -6.15 20.24 -13.21
N GLY A 228 -6.23 20.81 -12.00
CA GLY A 228 -7.49 21.05 -11.32
C GLY A 228 -8.10 19.77 -10.73
N THR A 229 -9.22 19.88 -10.04
CA THR A 229 -9.87 18.72 -9.39
C THR A 229 -11.35 18.68 -9.76
N PRO A 230 -11.75 17.92 -10.79
CA PRO A 230 -13.15 17.71 -11.13
C PRO A 230 -13.85 16.80 -10.10
N SER A 231 -15.17 16.79 -10.09
CA SER A 231 -15.94 15.80 -9.34
C SER A 231 -15.75 14.41 -9.96
N LEU A 232 -15.32 13.46 -9.16
CA LEU A 232 -15.16 12.05 -9.54
C LEU A 232 -16.17 11.11 -8.85
N ILE A 233 -17.13 11.66 -8.12
CA ILE A 233 -18.12 10.87 -7.38
C ILE A 233 -18.91 9.91 -8.28
N LYS A 234 -19.13 10.26 -9.54
CA LYS A 234 -19.84 9.46 -10.56
C LYS A 234 -18.91 8.83 -11.60
N ALA A 235 -17.60 9.07 -11.49
CA ALA A 235 -16.62 8.50 -12.43
C ALA A 235 -16.38 7.02 -12.15
N LYS A 236 -16.38 6.19 -13.18
CA LYS A 236 -15.82 4.84 -13.14
C LYS A 236 -14.33 4.89 -13.48
N LYS A 237 -14.01 5.62 -14.55
CA LYS A 237 -12.64 5.79 -15.02
C LYS A 237 -12.47 7.17 -15.65
N ILE A 238 -11.34 7.80 -15.35
CA ILE A 238 -10.84 8.97 -16.09
C ILE A 238 -9.45 8.67 -16.60
N SER A 239 -9.20 8.97 -17.90
CA SER A 239 -7.88 8.93 -18.52
C SER A 239 -7.55 10.30 -19.05
N VAL A 240 -6.37 10.83 -18.73
CA VAL A 240 -5.89 12.13 -19.20
C VAL A 240 -4.53 11.97 -19.86
N LYS A 241 -4.46 12.30 -21.15
CA LYS A 241 -3.22 12.25 -21.95
C LYS A 241 -2.93 13.62 -22.53
N GLY A 242 -1.70 14.09 -22.28
CA GLY A 242 -1.25 15.43 -22.66
C GLY A 242 -1.76 16.55 -21.75
N PRO A 243 -1.29 17.79 -21.96
CA PRO A 243 -1.56 18.91 -21.07
C PRO A 243 -3.05 19.30 -21.03
N MET A 244 -3.66 19.19 -19.85
CA MET A 244 -5.08 19.49 -19.61
C MET A 244 -5.27 20.30 -18.33
N SER A 245 -6.40 20.97 -18.25
CA SER A 245 -6.87 21.64 -17.03
C SER A 245 -8.39 21.50 -16.91
N PHE A 246 -8.88 21.24 -15.70
CA PHE A 246 -10.32 21.17 -15.40
C PHE A 246 -10.74 22.44 -14.64
N GLY A 247 -11.71 23.14 -15.17
CA GLY A 247 -12.34 24.27 -14.49
C GLY A 247 -13.20 23.85 -13.29
N PRO A 248 -13.60 24.81 -12.44
CA PRO A 248 -14.46 24.54 -11.31
C PRO A 248 -15.80 23.91 -11.73
N GLY A 249 -16.31 22.96 -10.95
CA GLY A 249 -17.61 22.34 -11.17
C GLY A 249 -17.69 21.37 -12.35
N VAL A 250 -16.56 20.97 -12.94
CA VAL A 250 -16.52 19.87 -13.92
C VAL A 250 -16.89 18.56 -13.24
N VAL A 251 -17.79 17.77 -13.82
CA VAL A 251 -18.28 16.50 -13.28
C VAL A 251 -18.02 15.36 -14.26
N ILE A 252 -17.20 14.39 -13.85
CA ILE A 252 -16.91 13.19 -14.65
C ILE A 252 -17.93 12.10 -14.34
N LYS A 253 -18.58 11.55 -15.39
CA LYS A 253 -19.58 10.47 -15.26
C LYS A 253 -19.16 9.27 -16.09
N GLY A 254 -19.21 8.08 -15.52
CA GLY A 254 -18.85 6.83 -16.21
C GLY A 254 -17.37 6.76 -16.58
N GLU A 255 -17.07 6.38 -17.81
CA GLU A 255 -15.69 6.25 -18.31
C GLU A 255 -15.43 7.35 -19.34
N VAL A 256 -14.44 8.20 -19.08
CA VAL A 256 -14.09 9.33 -19.93
C VAL A 256 -12.59 9.37 -20.19
N SER A 257 -12.23 9.64 -21.45
CA SER A 257 -10.84 9.84 -21.88
C SER A 257 -10.67 11.21 -22.51
N PHE A 258 -9.70 11.97 -22.01
CA PHE A 258 -9.26 13.24 -22.58
C PHE A 258 -7.90 13.04 -23.23
N VAL A 259 -7.77 13.50 -24.48
CA VAL A 259 -6.51 13.40 -25.23
C VAL A 259 -6.20 14.78 -25.83
N ASN A 260 -5.05 15.32 -25.47
CA ASN A 260 -4.52 16.54 -26.04
C ASN A 260 -3.12 16.29 -26.59
N ASN A 261 -3.00 16.31 -27.91
CA ASN A 261 -1.72 16.13 -28.60
C ASN A 261 -0.98 17.46 -28.83
N SER A 262 -1.55 18.60 -28.40
CA SER A 262 -0.90 19.91 -28.44
C SER A 262 0.02 20.10 -27.25
N PRO A 263 1.13 20.84 -27.38
CA PRO A 263 1.94 21.22 -26.24
C PRO A 263 1.26 22.23 -25.30
N GLU A 264 0.22 22.91 -25.77
CA GLU A 264 -0.55 23.87 -24.99
C GLU A 264 -1.65 23.16 -24.21
N ALA A 265 -1.85 23.59 -22.96
CA ALA A 265 -2.89 23.00 -22.10
C ALA A 265 -4.28 23.35 -22.63
N LYS A 266 -5.15 22.34 -22.74
CA LYS A 266 -6.57 22.53 -23.04
C LYS A 266 -7.39 22.53 -21.76
N THR A 267 -8.27 23.52 -21.64
CA THR A 267 -9.14 23.63 -20.47
C THR A 267 -10.52 23.08 -20.77
N ILE A 268 -11.00 22.19 -19.91
CA ILE A 268 -12.40 21.80 -19.85
C ILE A 268 -13.13 22.88 -19.06
N ALA A 269 -14.13 23.51 -19.70
CA ALA A 269 -14.80 24.64 -19.12
C ALA A 269 -15.54 24.33 -17.82
N SER A 270 -15.72 25.36 -16.99
CA SER A 270 -16.45 25.26 -15.72
C SER A 270 -17.88 24.77 -15.94
N GLY A 271 -18.36 23.89 -15.05
CA GLY A 271 -19.76 23.39 -15.09
C GLY A 271 -20.06 22.37 -16.19
N THR A 272 -19.01 21.78 -16.80
CA THR A 272 -19.12 20.71 -17.80
C THR A 272 -19.34 19.33 -17.17
#